data_2effe76c707466d56dd0fa7b2055be4b
#
_entry.id   2effe76c707466d56dd0fa7b2055be4b
#
_cell.length_a   1.000
_cell.length_b   1.000
_cell.length_c   1.000
_cell.angle_alpha   90.00
_cell.angle_beta   90.00
_cell.angle_gamma   90.00
#
_symmetry.space_group_name_H-M   'P 1'
#
loop_
_entity.id
_entity.type
_entity.pdbx_description
1 polymer ?
#
loop_
_entity_poly.entity_id
_entity_poly.type
_entity_poly.pdbx_seq_one_letter_code
_entity_poly.pdbx_strand_id
1 'polypeptide(L)'
;PEYAERFIDEFEKRGITALLQTFVTDVKKTADGFETVVVDREGVHTITAKAMVLATGCRERTAKQVSIHGTRPAGVFTAGTAQNFINLCGQMPTKKCVILGSGDIGLIMARRLTLEGAKVHAVCELMPYSGGLARNIVQCLDDFGIPLRLSHTVVEIHGRERVEGVTIAKVDERRRPIEETREYIP
;
A
#
# COMPACT_ATOMS: atom_id res chain seq x y z
N PRO A 1 18.78 3.02 4.71
CA PRO A 1 19.33 2.78 6.05
C PRO A 1 19.98 4.04 6.61
N GLU A 2 21.05 4.58 6.02
CA GLU A 2 21.80 5.74 6.49
C GLU A 2 20.97 6.99 6.83
N TYR A 3 19.93 7.29 6.02
CA TYR A 3 19.06 8.43 6.30
C TYR A 3 18.27 8.26 7.60
N ALA A 4 17.67 7.09 7.81
CA ALA A 4 16.91 6.80 9.04
C ALA A 4 17.83 6.73 10.25
N GLU A 5 19.00 6.07 10.11
CA GLU A 5 20.02 5.92 11.14
C GLU A 5 20.49 7.28 11.68
N ARG A 6 20.78 8.22 10.78
CA ARG A 6 21.14 9.59 11.17
C ARG A 6 20.10 10.26 12.08
N PHE A 7 18.81 10.07 11.79
CA PHE A 7 17.75 10.67 12.62
C PHE A 7 17.54 9.92 13.92
N ILE A 8 17.79 8.61 13.96
CA ILE A 8 17.77 7.81 15.18
C ILE A 8 18.90 8.30 16.11
N ASP A 9 20.13 8.45 15.59
CA ASP A 9 21.25 8.99 16.34
C ASP A 9 20.97 10.39 16.93
N GLU A 10 20.36 11.27 16.14
CA GLU A 10 19.99 12.62 16.62
C GLU A 10 18.88 12.58 17.69
N PHE A 11 17.96 11.65 17.59
CA PHE A 11 16.92 11.42 18.57
C PHE A 11 17.53 10.95 19.90
N GLU A 12 18.44 9.99 19.86
CA GLU A 12 19.13 9.46 21.03
C GLU A 12 20.04 10.52 21.69
N LYS A 13 20.83 11.26 20.90
CA LYS A 13 21.69 12.36 21.39
C LYS A 13 20.90 13.44 22.12
N ARG A 14 19.62 13.66 21.75
CA ARG A 14 18.74 14.65 22.40
C ARG A 14 18.07 14.12 23.65
N GLY A 15 18.27 12.85 24.01
CA GLY A 15 17.68 12.21 25.18
C GLY A 15 16.15 12.18 25.13
N ILE A 16 15.55 12.08 23.94
CA ILE A 16 14.10 12.00 23.78
C ILE A 16 13.64 10.61 24.19
N THR A 17 12.65 10.52 25.07
CA THR A 17 12.10 9.23 25.51
C THR A 17 11.25 8.60 24.43
N ALA A 18 11.59 7.37 24.03
CA ALA A 18 10.76 6.54 23.17
C ALA A 18 10.00 5.51 24.01
N LEU A 19 8.68 5.51 23.93
CA LEU A 19 7.84 4.48 24.53
C LEU A 19 7.65 3.34 23.52
N LEU A 20 8.52 2.33 23.58
CA LEU A 20 8.46 1.17 22.70
C LEU A 20 7.38 0.19 23.15
N GLN A 21 6.83 -0.59 22.21
CA GLN A 21 5.76 -1.57 22.46
C GLN A 21 4.53 -0.96 23.15
N THR A 22 4.26 0.31 22.87
CA THR A 22 3.18 1.10 23.46
C THR A 22 2.20 1.53 22.36
N PHE A 23 0.92 1.23 22.55
CA PHE A 23 -0.15 1.56 21.63
C PHE A 23 -0.95 2.74 22.11
N VAL A 24 -1.17 3.73 21.26
CA VAL A 24 -2.13 4.81 21.50
C VAL A 24 -3.54 4.29 21.19
N THR A 25 -4.44 4.32 22.17
CA THR A 25 -5.81 3.82 22.05
C THR A 25 -6.85 4.92 22.00
N ASP A 26 -6.57 6.08 22.58
CA ASP A 26 -7.47 7.24 22.55
C ASP A 26 -6.67 8.54 22.63
N VAL A 27 -7.20 9.60 22.03
CA VAL A 27 -6.64 10.94 22.06
C VAL A 27 -7.78 11.94 22.24
N LYS A 28 -7.71 12.75 23.29
CA LYS A 28 -8.67 13.82 23.56
C LYS A 28 -7.96 15.17 23.55
N LYS A 29 -8.57 16.15 22.87
CA LYS A 29 -8.16 17.54 22.98
C LYS A 29 -8.74 18.14 24.29
N THR A 30 -7.88 18.76 25.08
CA THR A 30 -8.25 19.48 26.32
C THR A 30 -8.04 20.97 26.12
N ALA A 31 -8.38 21.77 27.14
CA ALA A 31 -8.14 23.22 27.12
C ALA A 31 -6.63 23.55 27.05
N ASP A 32 -5.79 22.72 27.68
CA ASP A 32 -4.35 22.96 27.83
C ASP A 32 -3.48 22.12 26.92
N GLY A 33 -4.09 21.35 25.99
CA GLY A 33 -3.33 20.48 25.08
C GLY A 33 -4.06 19.19 24.71
N PHE A 34 -3.41 18.05 24.94
CA PHE A 34 -3.91 16.73 24.61
C PHE A 34 -3.73 15.76 25.76
N GLU A 35 -4.72 14.92 25.97
CA GLU A 35 -4.69 13.74 26.82
C GLU A 35 -4.70 12.51 25.94
N THR A 36 -3.72 11.62 26.12
CA THR A 36 -3.52 10.43 25.28
C THR A 36 -3.53 9.20 26.15
N VAL A 37 -4.42 8.27 25.86
CA VAL A 37 -4.45 6.95 26.52
C VAL A 37 -3.57 5.99 25.73
N VAL A 38 -2.63 5.37 26.42
CA VAL A 38 -1.69 4.40 25.86
C VAL A 38 -1.79 3.08 26.63
N VAL A 39 -1.48 1.99 25.94
CA VAL A 39 -1.46 0.63 26.49
C VAL A 39 -0.11 0.00 26.17
N ASP A 40 0.52 -0.54 27.19
CA ASP A 40 1.76 -1.32 27.09
C ASP A 40 1.67 -2.62 27.89
N ARG A 41 2.80 -3.25 28.18
CA ARG A 41 2.84 -4.51 28.97
C ARG A 41 2.50 -4.31 30.44
N GLU A 42 2.64 -3.10 30.96
CA GLU A 42 2.37 -2.78 32.37
C GLU A 42 0.92 -2.37 32.59
N GLY A 43 0.19 -2.03 31.52
CA GLY A 43 -1.23 -1.70 31.59
C GLY A 43 -1.63 -0.49 30.77
N VAL A 44 -2.62 0.24 31.28
CA VAL A 44 -3.19 1.43 30.65
C VAL A 44 -2.67 2.68 31.38
N HIS A 45 -2.12 3.62 30.62
CA HIS A 45 -1.57 4.85 31.15
C HIS A 45 -2.14 6.07 30.43
N THR A 46 -2.15 7.21 31.06
CA THR A 46 -2.55 8.48 30.47
C THR A 46 -1.34 9.42 30.41
N ILE A 47 -1.11 9.98 29.24
CA ILE A 47 -0.03 10.94 28.97
C ILE A 47 -0.66 12.27 28.56
N THR A 48 -0.20 13.36 29.16
CA THR A 48 -0.62 14.70 28.76
C THR A 48 0.48 15.42 28.01
N ALA A 49 0.12 16.18 26.97
CA ALA A 49 1.04 16.95 26.17
C ALA A 49 0.44 18.27 25.70
N LYS A 50 1.23 19.34 25.65
CA LYS A 50 0.79 20.65 25.12
C LYS A 50 0.56 20.62 23.61
N ALA A 51 1.31 19.80 22.90
CA ALA A 51 1.21 19.63 21.44
C ALA A 51 1.39 18.16 21.07
N MET A 52 0.81 17.76 19.93
CA MET A 52 0.90 16.41 19.41
C MET A 52 1.28 16.45 17.94
N VAL A 53 2.20 15.58 17.54
CA VAL A 53 2.54 15.33 16.14
C VAL A 53 2.12 13.90 15.77
N LEU A 54 1.26 13.75 14.77
CA LEU A 54 0.84 12.47 14.25
C LEU A 54 1.82 12.01 13.16
N ALA A 55 2.57 10.95 13.42
CA ALA A 55 3.54 10.35 12.50
C ALA A 55 3.28 8.84 12.38
N THR A 56 2.02 8.46 12.19
CA THR A 56 1.52 7.08 12.27
C THR A 56 1.70 6.26 11.00
N GLY A 57 2.32 6.85 9.97
CA GLY A 57 2.45 6.23 8.66
C GLY A 57 1.13 6.14 7.91
N CYS A 58 1.10 5.28 6.90
CA CYS A 58 -0.04 5.08 6.02
C CYS A 58 -0.24 3.57 5.77
N ARG A 59 -1.48 3.21 5.50
CA ARG A 59 -1.85 1.85 5.08
C ARG A 59 -2.55 1.92 3.73
N GLU A 60 -2.23 0.99 2.85
CA GLU A 60 -2.87 0.85 1.55
C GLU A 60 -4.32 0.41 1.69
N ARG A 61 -5.13 0.77 0.71
CA ARG A 61 -6.51 0.31 0.64
C ARG A 61 -6.55 -1.17 0.27
N THR A 62 -7.38 -1.92 0.98
CA THR A 62 -7.66 -3.32 0.66
C THR A 62 -8.64 -3.43 -0.50
N ALA A 63 -8.74 -4.60 -1.14
CA ALA A 63 -9.69 -4.88 -2.22
C ALA A 63 -11.14 -4.51 -1.83
N LYS A 64 -11.52 -4.77 -0.58
CA LYS A 64 -12.85 -4.41 -0.06
C LYS A 64 -13.06 -2.89 0.03
N GLN A 65 -12.05 -2.13 0.42
CA GLN A 65 -12.13 -0.67 0.52
C GLN A 65 -12.19 0.03 -0.84
N VAL A 66 -11.72 -0.62 -1.89
CA VAL A 66 -11.83 -0.13 -3.28
C VAL A 66 -12.95 -0.82 -4.06
N SER A 67 -13.84 -1.54 -3.36
CA SER A 67 -15.08 -2.12 -3.90
C SER A 67 -14.86 -3.10 -5.06
N ILE A 68 -13.78 -3.90 -5.02
CA ILE A 68 -13.58 -4.97 -6.00
C ILE A 68 -14.51 -6.14 -5.66
N HIS A 69 -15.27 -6.59 -6.65
CA HIS A 69 -16.18 -7.71 -6.52
C HIS A 69 -15.50 -9.07 -6.74
N GLY A 70 -16.25 -10.15 -6.53
CA GLY A 70 -15.81 -11.53 -6.72
C GLY A 70 -15.67 -12.31 -5.42
N THR A 71 -15.11 -13.49 -5.55
CA THR A 71 -14.76 -14.36 -4.42
C THR A 71 -13.57 -13.79 -3.65
N ARG A 72 -13.25 -14.35 -2.50
CA ARG A 72 -12.09 -13.94 -1.69
C ARG A 72 -11.02 -15.03 -1.72
N PRO A 73 -10.41 -15.30 -2.86
CA PRO A 73 -9.39 -16.33 -2.98
C PRO A 73 -8.08 -15.88 -2.35
N ALA A 74 -7.22 -16.83 -2.02
CA ALA A 74 -5.83 -16.53 -1.68
C ALA A 74 -5.12 -15.88 -2.88
N GLY A 75 -4.13 -15.00 -2.62
CA GLY A 75 -3.36 -14.32 -3.67
C GLY A 75 -3.74 -12.86 -3.91
N VAL A 76 -4.66 -12.31 -3.10
CA VAL A 76 -4.98 -10.87 -3.09
C VAL A 76 -4.20 -10.23 -1.95
N PHE A 77 -3.26 -9.35 -2.31
CA PHE A 77 -2.37 -8.69 -1.35
C PHE A 77 -2.46 -7.17 -1.49
N THR A 78 -2.25 -6.46 -0.40
CA THR A 78 -1.83 -5.06 -0.49
C THR A 78 -0.36 -5.00 -0.91
N ALA A 79 0.07 -3.87 -1.49
CA ALA A 79 1.46 -3.70 -1.93
C ALA A 79 2.45 -3.85 -0.76
N GLY A 80 2.15 -3.32 0.43
CA GLY A 80 3.00 -3.46 1.61
C GLY A 80 3.09 -4.91 2.12
N THR A 81 2.00 -5.67 2.04
CA THR A 81 2.04 -7.11 2.36
C THR A 81 2.93 -7.87 1.37
N ALA A 82 2.79 -7.60 0.07
CA ALA A 82 3.65 -8.22 -0.94
C ALA A 82 5.13 -7.84 -0.76
N GLN A 83 5.39 -6.58 -0.41
CA GLN A 83 6.73 -6.09 -0.10
C GLN A 83 7.33 -6.79 1.12
N ASN A 84 6.54 -7.01 2.17
CA ASN A 84 6.98 -7.74 3.35
C ASN A 84 7.40 -9.18 3.01
N PHE A 85 6.60 -9.91 2.23
CA PHE A 85 6.95 -11.26 1.79
C PHE A 85 8.30 -11.29 1.08
N ILE A 86 8.55 -10.37 0.16
CA ILE A 86 9.80 -10.35 -0.62
C ILE A 86 10.97 -9.88 0.24
N ASN A 87 10.83 -8.71 0.89
CA ASN A 87 11.98 -8.03 1.50
C ASN A 87 12.36 -8.58 2.87
N LEU A 88 11.40 -9.05 3.65
CA LEU A 88 11.63 -9.53 5.02
C LEU A 88 11.55 -11.05 5.12
N CYS A 89 10.64 -11.69 4.39
CA CYS A 89 10.47 -13.15 4.47
C CYS A 89 11.26 -13.91 3.39
N GLY A 90 11.81 -13.23 2.37
CA GLY A 90 12.49 -13.89 1.25
C GLY A 90 11.57 -14.80 0.44
N GLN A 91 10.28 -14.52 0.42
CA GLN A 91 9.27 -15.34 -0.21
C GLN A 91 8.60 -14.62 -1.38
N MET A 92 8.41 -15.32 -2.47
CA MET A 92 7.70 -14.80 -3.65
C MET A 92 6.19 -14.98 -3.49
N PRO A 93 5.39 -13.89 -3.40
CA PRO A 93 3.94 -13.99 -3.19
C PRO A 93 3.20 -14.50 -4.43
N THR A 94 3.76 -14.27 -5.63
CA THR A 94 3.12 -14.61 -6.89
C THR A 94 4.11 -14.78 -8.03
N LYS A 95 3.70 -15.53 -9.07
CA LYS A 95 4.44 -15.63 -10.35
C LYS A 95 3.88 -14.71 -11.43
N LYS A 96 2.61 -14.33 -11.30
CA LYS A 96 1.92 -13.43 -12.23
C LYS A 96 1.02 -12.50 -11.42
N CYS A 97 0.92 -11.24 -11.78
CA CYS A 97 0.01 -10.31 -11.10
C CYS A 97 -0.46 -9.16 -11.98
N VAL A 98 -1.55 -8.55 -11.54
CA VAL A 98 -2.00 -7.21 -11.92
C VAL A 98 -1.91 -6.35 -10.67
N ILE A 99 -1.43 -5.14 -10.81
CA ILE A 99 -1.31 -4.16 -9.71
C ILE A 99 -2.37 -3.09 -9.92
N LEU A 100 -3.15 -2.78 -8.88
CA LEU A 100 -4.11 -1.69 -8.89
C LEU A 100 -3.57 -0.52 -8.06
N GLY A 101 -3.32 0.58 -8.74
CA GLY A 101 -2.76 1.80 -8.21
C GLY A 101 -1.34 2.08 -8.70
N SER A 102 -1.12 3.26 -9.26
CA SER A 102 0.15 3.75 -9.78
C SER A 102 0.83 4.77 -8.88
N GLY A 103 0.55 4.75 -7.58
CA GLY A 103 1.36 5.44 -6.59
C GLY A 103 2.77 4.82 -6.52
N ASP A 104 3.73 5.53 -5.92
CA ASP A 104 5.13 5.08 -5.88
C ASP A 104 5.30 3.64 -5.37
N ILE A 105 4.54 3.23 -4.36
CA ILE A 105 4.62 1.86 -3.83
C ILE A 105 4.19 0.84 -4.88
N GLY A 106 3.11 1.08 -5.63
CA GLY A 106 2.65 0.20 -6.71
C GLY A 106 3.69 0.08 -7.82
N LEU A 107 4.29 1.20 -8.24
CA LEU A 107 5.34 1.24 -9.26
C LEU A 107 6.61 0.49 -8.82
N ILE A 108 7.08 0.75 -7.60
CA ILE A 108 8.25 0.10 -7.02
C ILE A 108 8.02 -1.41 -6.90
N MET A 109 6.82 -1.83 -6.49
CA MET A 109 6.49 -3.24 -6.40
C MET A 109 6.37 -3.92 -7.76
N ALA A 110 5.89 -3.23 -8.80
CA ALA A 110 5.90 -3.75 -10.17
C ALA A 110 7.33 -4.11 -10.62
N ARG A 111 8.25 -3.18 -10.45
CA ARG A 111 9.68 -3.40 -10.71
C ARG A 111 10.25 -4.52 -9.84
N ARG A 112 9.99 -4.49 -8.53
CA ARG A 112 10.55 -5.47 -7.60
C ARG A 112 10.10 -6.89 -7.93
N LEU A 113 8.81 -7.10 -8.15
CA LEU A 113 8.26 -8.39 -8.54
C LEU A 113 8.86 -8.90 -9.85
N THR A 114 9.05 -8.02 -10.84
CA THR A 114 9.66 -8.37 -12.12
C THR A 114 11.12 -8.79 -11.95
N LEU A 115 11.90 -8.09 -11.13
CA LEU A 115 13.29 -8.45 -10.82
C LEU A 115 13.41 -9.82 -10.12
N GLU A 116 12.42 -10.18 -9.33
CA GLU A 116 12.35 -11.49 -8.66
C GLU A 116 11.74 -12.59 -9.56
N GLY A 117 11.49 -12.29 -10.84
CA GLY A 117 11.05 -13.25 -11.84
C GLY A 117 9.54 -13.43 -12.00
N ALA A 118 8.71 -12.56 -11.40
CA ALA A 118 7.28 -12.55 -11.67
C ALA A 118 6.96 -11.79 -12.96
N LYS A 119 5.85 -12.16 -13.60
CA LYS A 119 5.26 -11.39 -14.70
C LYS A 119 4.23 -10.43 -14.18
N VAL A 120 4.49 -9.13 -14.28
CA VAL A 120 3.48 -8.09 -14.06
C VAL A 120 2.76 -7.83 -15.37
N HIS A 121 1.46 -8.19 -15.44
CA HIS A 121 0.66 -8.06 -16.66
C HIS A 121 0.28 -6.61 -16.96
N ALA A 122 -0.05 -5.85 -15.92
CA ALA A 122 -0.36 -4.43 -16.02
C ALA A 122 -0.34 -3.77 -14.64
N VAL A 123 -0.11 -2.47 -14.63
CA VAL A 123 -0.46 -1.57 -13.53
C VAL A 123 -1.69 -0.78 -13.97
N CYS A 124 -2.80 -0.90 -13.25
CA CYS A 124 -4.04 -0.19 -13.51
C CYS A 124 -4.14 1.02 -12.59
N GLU A 125 -4.56 2.14 -13.14
CA GLU A 125 -4.77 3.40 -12.41
C GLU A 125 -6.15 3.96 -12.72
N LEU A 126 -6.90 4.24 -11.67
CA LEU A 126 -8.24 4.80 -11.77
C LEU A 126 -8.27 6.21 -12.41
N MET A 127 -7.23 6.98 -12.12
CA MET A 127 -7.09 8.34 -12.63
C MET A 127 -6.53 8.34 -14.06
N PRO A 128 -6.75 9.42 -14.85
CA PRO A 128 -6.16 9.58 -16.18
C PRO A 128 -4.66 9.94 -16.11
N TYR A 129 -4.05 9.90 -14.95
CA TYR A 129 -2.63 10.15 -14.70
C TYR A 129 -2.11 9.27 -13.56
N SER A 130 -0.82 8.99 -13.55
CA SER A 130 -0.18 8.29 -12.45
C SER A 130 -0.02 9.19 -11.22
N GLY A 131 -0.27 8.64 -10.04
CA GLY A 131 -0.02 9.31 -8.77
C GLY A 131 1.44 9.23 -8.29
N GLY A 132 2.27 8.44 -8.94
CA GLY A 132 3.69 8.27 -8.60
C GLY A 132 4.58 9.32 -9.27
N LEU A 133 5.83 9.39 -8.80
CA LEU A 133 6.84 10.27 -9.38
C LEU A 133 7.18 9.86 -10.83
N ALA A 134 7.38 10.84 -11.72
CA ALA A 134 7.70 10.59 -13.13
C ALA A 134 8.92 9.65 -13.30
N ARG A 135 9.96 9.81 -12.49
CA ARG A 135 11.13 8.92 -12.51
C ARG A 135 10.77 7.45 -12.22
N ASN A 136 9.79 7.22 -11.35
CA ASN A 136 9.37 5.86 -10.99
C ASN A 136 8.53 5.23 -12.11
N ILE A 137 7.80 6.03 -12.91
CA ILE A 137 7.13 5.52 -14.11
C ILE A 137 8.18 4.96 -15.07
N VAL A 138 9.21 5.73 -15.38
CA VAL A 138 10.29 5.29 -16.28
C VAL A 138 11.03 4.08 -15.71
N GLN A 139 11.60 4.21 -14.50
CA GLN A 139 12.47 3.20 -13.90
C GLN A 139 11.75 1.92 -13.47
N CYS A 140 10.45 1.97 -13.23
CA CYS A 140 9.70 0.82 -12.72
C CYS A 140 8.78 0.19 -13.76
N LEU A 141 8.35 0.92 -14.77
CA LEU A 141 7.46 0.41 -15.80
C LEU A 141 8.09 0.40 -17.19
N ASP A 142 8.54 1.56 -17.68
CA ASP A 142 9.04 1.69 -19.07
C ASP A 142 10.28 0.83 -19.29
N ASP A 143 11.26 0.86 -18.39
CA ASP A 143 12.49 0.07 -18.45
C ASP A 143 12.23 -1.46 -18.44
N PHE A 144 11.06 -1.89 -17.94
CA PHE A 144 10.66 -3.29 -17.86
C PHE A 144 9.53 -3.67 -18.81
N GLY A 145 9.06 -2.74 -19.65
CA GLY A 145 7.96 -2.97 -20.58
C GLY A 145 6.64 -3.32 -19.89
N ILE A 146 6.40 -2.83 -18.67
CA ILE A 146 5.18 -3.10 -17.92
C ILE A 146 4.10 -2.09 -18.34
N PRO A 147 2.93 -2.55 -18.86
CA PRO A 147 1.88 -1.65 -19.31
C PRO A 147 1.26 -0.85 -18.16
N LEU A 148 1.17 0.48 -18.29
CA LEU A 148 0.39 1.35 -17.44
C LEU A 148 -0.98 1.61 -18.09
N ARG A 149 -2.04 1.16 -17.45
CA ARG A 149 -3.43 1.30 -17.88
C ARG A 149 -4.11 2.42 -17.09
N LEU A 150 -4.00 3.65 -17.59
CA LEU A 150 -4.69 4.82 -17.01
C LEU A 150 -6.19 4.77 -17.28
N SER A 151 -6.99 5.37 -16.39
CA SER A 151 -8.46 5.33 -16.42
C SER A 151 -8.99 3.89 -16.46
N HIS A 152 -8.34 2.97 -15.73
CA HIS A 152 -8.75 1.58 -15.59
C HIS A 152 -8.80 1.17 -14.13
N THR A 153 -9.70 0.24 -13.83
CA THR A 153 -9.80 -0.39 -12.51
C THR A 153 -9.99 -1.90 -12.63
N VAL A 154 -9.69 -2.62 -11.56
CA VAL A 154 -10.08 -4.02 -11.42
C VAL A 154 -11.52 -4.04 -10.93
N VAL A 155 -12.41 -4.67 -11.68
CA VAL A 155 -13.84 -4.77 -11.35
C VAL A 155 -14.19 -6.08 -10.67
N GLU A 156 -13.45 -7.15 -10.98
CA GLU A 156 -13.72 -8.47 -10.44
C GLU A 156 -12.47 -9.32 -10.30
N ILE A 157 -12.41 -10.10 -9.23
CA ILE A 157 -11.36 -11.10 -8.99
C ILE A 157 -11.98 -12.49 -9.15
N HIS A 158 -11.36 -13.32 -9.98
CA HIS A 158 -11.78 -14.69 -10.27
C HIS A 158 -10.92 -15.71 -9.55
N GLY A 159 -11.54 -16.86 -9.26
CA GLY A 159 -10.93 -17.99 -8.57
C GLY A 159 -11.66 -18.32 -7.29
N ARG A 160 -11.56 -19.55 -6.83
CA ARG A 160 -12.23 -20.03 -5.62
C ARG A 160 -11.24 -20.17 -4.46
N GLU A 161 -10.23 -20.98 -4.62
CA GLU A 161 -9.20 -21.19 -3.60
C GLU A 161 -8.07 -20.16 -3.73
N ARG A 162 -7.67 -19.87 -4.95
CA ARG A 162 -6.63 -18.91 -5.31
C ARG A 162 -7.08 -18.06 -6.49
N VAL A 163 -6.48 -16.87 -6.64
CA VAL A 163 -6.70 -16.01 -7.82
C VAL A 163 -6.28 -16.76 -9.08
N GLU A 164 -7.20 -16.85 -10.04
CA GLU A 164 -7.03 -17.42 -11.36
C GLU A 164 -6.95 -16.34 -12.44
N GLY A 165 -7.48 -15.16 -12.15
CA GLY A 165 -7.44 -14.00 -13.01
C GLY A 165 -8.24 -12.85 -12.46
N VAL A 166 -8.21 -11.73 -13.17
CA VAL A 166 -8.95 -10.51 -12.84
C VAL A 166 -9.64 -9.96 -14.08
N THR A 167 -10.79 -9.34 -13.91
CA THR A 167 -11.41 -8.51 -14.94
C THR A 167 -11.09 -7.06 -14.67
N ILE A 168 -10.50 -6.36 -15.63
CA ILE A 168 -10.30 -4.92 -15.62
C ILE A 168 -11.30 -4.25 -16.56
N ALA A 169 -11.56 -2.96 -16.35
CA ALA A 169 -12.36 -2.15 -17.26
C ALA A 169 -11.88 -0.70 -17.27
N LYS A 170 -12.12 0.01 -18.37
CA LYS A 170 -12.02 1.47 -18.39
C LYS A 170 -13.07 2.09 -17.47
N VAL A 171 -12.80 3.28 -16.99
CA VAL A 171 -13.73 4.07 -16.22
C VAL A 171 -14.12 5.36 -16.94
N ASP A 172 -15.36 5.79 -16.73
CA ASP A 172 -15.87 7.08 -17.21
C ASP A 172 -15.35 8.26 -16.36
N GLU A 173 -15.75 9.47 -16.70
CA GLU A 173 -15.38 10.70 -15.96
C GLU A 173 -15.87 10.67 -14.49
N ARG A 174 -16.91 9.88 -14.19
CA ARG A 174 -17.43 9.65 -12.84
C ARG A 174 -16.76 8.49 -12.13
N ARG A 175 -15.71 7.91 -12.74
CA ARG A 175 -14.95 6.73 -12.25
C ARG A 175 -15.80 5.47 -12.14
N ARG A 176 -16.81 5.31 -12.98
CA ARG A 176 -17.65 4.11 -13.06
C ARG A 176 -17.11 3.21 -14.17
N PRO A 177 -17.00 1.89 -13.94
CA PRO A 177 -16.57 0.97 -14.97
C PRO A 177 -17.51 1.00 -16.19
N ILE A 178 -16.91 0.98 -17.38
CA ILE A 178 -17.61 0.91 -18.66
C ILE A 178 -17.68 -0.56 -19.08
N GLU A 179 -18.87 -1.15 -19.09
CA GLU A 179 -19.10 -2.59 -19.25
C GLU A 179 -18.48 -3.16 -20.55
N GLU A 180 -18.59 -2.43 -21.65
CA GLU A 180 -18.13 -2.86 -22.97
C GLU A 180 -16.60 -2.91 -23.08
N THR A 181 -15.88 -2.39 -22.07
CA THR A 181 -14.42 -2.35 -22.02
C THR A 181 -13.82 -3.42 -21.12
N ARG A 182 -14.64 -4.34 -20.60
CA ARG A 182 -14.16 -5.41 -19.73
C ARG A 182 -13.16 -6.31 -20.46
N GLU A 183 -12.03 -6.51 -19.82
CA GLU A 183 -10.93 -7.35 -20.30
C GLU A 183 -10.54 -8.33 -19.19
N TYR A 184 -10.51 -9.63 -19.50
CA TYR A 184 -10.02 -10.65 -18.56
C TYR A 184 -8.52 -10.84 -18.71
N ILE A 185 -7.81 -10.84 -17.60
CA ILE A 185 -6.36 -11.12 -17.50
C ILE A 185 -6.17 -12.34 -16.60
N PRO A 186 -5.57 -13.46 -17.12
CA PRO A 186 -5.35 -14.71 -16.39
C PRO A 186 -4.14 -14.67 -15.44
#